data_fc3d548fbdeb014e3e3fe39700cf3aac
#
_entry.id   fc3d548fbdeb014e3e3fe39700cf3aac
#
_cell.length_a   1.000
_cell.length_b   1.000
_cell.length_c   1.000
_cell.angle_alpha   90.00
_cell.angle_beta   90.00
_cell.angle_gamma   90.00
#
_symmetry.space_group_name_H-M   'P 1'
#
loop_
_entity.id
_entity.type
_entity.pdbx_description
1 polymer ?
#
loop_
_entity_poly.entity_id
_entity_poly.type
_entity_poly.pdbx_seq_one_letter_code
_entity_poly.pdbx_strand_id
1 'polypeptide(L)'
;KALNQVSKNILIKKSKSKEIKKILIYCHSLKDSPHVFGSFFYNDFHEWLIALSKISQQTNYEWLIKPHPDDEFIEQNYFSEMKNKFKNAKILSEKLNKIVQVDLALTCFGTAGYELPYKGIKVINCSKNHPHKDYNFCITPKNKEEYEKLLLNLNLLKKYKINKLQILEFYYIKRNYLYVDWMQLKLNKTLDINDKIIKNYY
;
A
#
# COMPACT_ATOMS: atom_id res chain seq x y z
N LYS A 1 -17.08 9.00 2.52
CA LYS A 1 -16.58 8.87 3.92
C LYS A 1 -15.59 7.73 4.10
N ALA A 2 -15.73 6.59 3.41
CA ALA A 2 -14.88 5.41 3.59
C ALA A 2 -13.45 5.55 3.04
N LEU A 3 -13.20 6.38 2.00
CA LEU A 3 -11.85 6.63 1.47
C LEU A 3 -10.95 7.48 2.39
N ASN A 4 -11.48 7.97 3.51
CA ASN A 4 -10.74 8.76 4.50
C ASN A 4 -10.32 7.97 5.76
N GLN A 5 -10.53 6.64 5.80
CA GLN A 5 -10.22 5.82 6.97
C GLN A 5 -8.73 5.44 7.12
N VAL A 6 -7.83 6.05 6.34
CA VAL A 6 -6.39 5.91 6.58
C VAL A 6 -6.06 6.58 7.91
N SER A 7 -5.81 5.80 8.92
CA SER A 7 -5.43 6.13 10.31
C SER A 7 -5.98 7.46 10.84
N LYS A 8 -6.78 7.41 11.88
CA LYS A 8 -7.47 8.59 12.48
C LYS A 8 -6.53 9.74 12.88
N ASN A 9 -5.23 9.50 13.06
CA ASN A 9 -4.31 10.42 13.71
C ASN A 9 -3.14 10.93 12.83
N ILE A 10 -2.84 10.27 11.69
CA ILE A 10 -1.79 10.73 10.76
C ILE A 10 -2.42 11.04 9.41
N LEU A 11 -2.43 12.30 9.02
CA LEU A 11 -2.89 12.72 7.70
C LEU A 11 -1.73 12.68 6.71
N ILE A 12 -1.69 11.65 5.85
CA ILE A 12 -0.70 11.53 4.78
C ILE A 12 -1.17 12.35 3.58
N LYS A 13 -0.30 13.26 3.10
CA LYS A 13 -0.52 14.10 1.91
C LYS A 13 0.62 13.92 0.92
N LYS A 14 0.32 14.13 -0.37
CA LYS A 14 1.35 14.21 -1.39
C LYS A 14 2.22 15.44 -1.15
N SER A 15 3.54 15.25 -1.25
CA SER A 15 4.51 16.34 -1.28
C SER A 15 4.33 17.21 -2.54
N LYS A 16 4.67 18.49 -2.44
CA LYS A 16 4.74 19.41 -3.58
C LYS A 16 6.06 19.30 -4.35
N SER A 17 7.01 18.51 -3.86
CA SER A 17 8.31 18.30 -4.52
C SER A 17 8.14 17.65 -5.90
N LYS A 18 8.97 18.08 -6.86
CA LYS A 18 9.09 17.43 -8.17
C LYS A 18 9.98 16.18 -8.12
N GLU A 19 10.82 16.07 -7.09
CA GLU A 19 11.73 14.95 -6.87
C GLU A 19 11.22 14.05 -5.75
N ILE A 20 11.45 12.75 -5.88
CA ILE A 20 11.14 11.79 -4.83
C ILE A 20 12.27 11.84 -3.80
N LYS A 21 11.98 12.34 -2.60
CA LYS A 21 12.91 12.45 -1.47
C LYS A 21 12.42 11.71 -0.22
N LYS A 22 11.09 11.58 -0.05
CA LYS A 22 10.46 10.98 1.13
C LYS A 22 9.65 9.75 0.74
N ILE A 23 10.08 8.61 1.26
CA ILE A 23 9.45 7.32 1.00
C ILE A 23 8.75 6.85 2.26
N LEU A 24 7.47 6.52 2.15
CA LEU A 24 6.68 5.92 3.21
C LEU A 24 6.66 4.40 3.04
N ILE A 25 7.14 3.67 4.03
CA ILE A 25 6.91 2.24 4.17
C ILE A 25 5.62 2.05 4.96
N TYR A 26 4.58 1.56 4.29
CA TYR A 26 3.29 1.25 4.91
C TYR A 26 3.29 -0.23 5.28
N CYS A 27 3.68 -0.54 6.52
CA CYS A 27 3.86 -1.91 6.98
C CYS A 27 2.52 -2.67 7.07
N HIS A 28 2.59 -3.97 6.82
CA HIS A 28 1.56 -4.92 7.24
C HIS A 28 1.79 -5.33 8.70
N SER A 29 0.78 -5.94 9.31
CA SER A 29 0.99 -6.60 10.59
C SER A 29 1.99 -7.73 10.43
N LEU A 30 2.97 -7.79 11.33
CA LEU A 30 3.99 -8.85 11.34
C LEU A 30 3.38 -10.25 11.59
N LYS A 31 2.13 -10.29 12.06
CA LYS A 31 1.37 -11.52 12.32
C LYS A 31 0.55 -11.99 11.11
N ASP A 32 0.41 -11.14 10.09
CA ASP A 32 -0.31 -11.50 8.87
C ASP A 32 0.49 -12.51 8.04
N SER A 33 -0.22 -13.30 7.23
CA SER A 33 0.41 -14.18 6.25
C SER A 33 0.99 -13.37 5.09
N PRO A 34 2.31 -13.36 4.87
CA PRO A 34 2.93 -12.58 3.80
C PRO A 34 2.59 -13.11 2.41
N HIS A 35 2.23 -14.39 2.30
CA HIS A 35 1.95 -15.07 1.04
C HIS A 35 0.47 -15.30 0.74
N VAL A 36 -0.43 -14.57 1.39
CA VAL A 36 -1.89 -14.74 1.21
C VAL A 36 -2.34 -14.64 -0.25
N PHE A 37 -1.66 -13.86 -1.08
CA PHE A 37 -1.88 -13.76 -2.53
C PHE A 37 -0.85 -14.53 -3.36
N GLY A 38 0.06 -15.28 -2.74
CA GLY A 38 0.94 -16.25 -3.38
C GLY A 38 2.18 -15.71 -4.09
N SER A 39 2.50 -14.41 -4.03
CA SER A 39 3.66 -13.88 -4.78
C SER A 39 4.29 -12.63 -4.19
N PHE A 40 4.41 -12.61 -2.88
CA PHE A 40 5.27 -11.68 -2.18
C PHE A 40 6.74 -11.97 -2.51
N PHE A 41 7.56 -10.92 -2.68
CA PHE A 41 8.93 -11.08 -3.20
C PHE A 41 9.96 -11.51 -2.16
N TYR A 42 9.60 -11.54 -0.89
CA TYR A 42 10.44 -11.93 0.23
C TYR A 42 9.76 -13.06 1.02
N ASN A 43 10.50 -13.75 1.87
CA ASN A 43 9.94 -14.83 2.68
C ASN A 43 8.91 -14.31 3.70
N ASP A 44 9.20 -13.14 4.28
CA ASP A 44 8.33 -12.49 5.27
C ASP A 44 8.50 -10.95 5.27
N PHE A 45 7.71 -10.27 6.09
CA PHE A 45 7.78 -8.81 6.21
C PHE A 45 9.07 -8.32 6.88
N HIS A 46 9.72 -9.15 7.71
CA HIS A 46 11.00 -8.83 8.31
C HIS A 46 12.11 -8.79 7.25
N GLU A 47 12.20 -9.83 6.41
CA GLU A 47 13.16 -9.86 5.30
C GLU A 47 12.98 -8.68 4.34
N TRP A 48 11.72 -8.33 4.06
CA TRP A 48 11.41 -7.15 3.25
C TRP A 48 11.97 -5.86 3.87
N LEU A 49 11.74 -5.63 5.18
CA LEU A 49 12.25 -4.46 5.87
C LEU A 49 13.79 -4.45 5.92
N ILE A 50 14.43 -5.60 6.10
CA ILE A 50 15.89 -5.74 6.02
C ILE A 50 16.40 -5.40 4.61
N ALA A 51 15.74 -5.86 3.56
CA ALA A 51 16.11 -5.49 2.20
C ALA A 51 16.00 -3.99 1.95
N LEU A 52 14.90 -3.36 2.41
CA LEU A 52 14.72 -1.91 2.33
C LEU A 52 15.79 -1.15 3.13
N SER A 53 16.21 -1.65 4.29
CA SER A 53 17.28 -1.03 5.05
C SER A 53 18.62 -1.06 4.29
N LYS A 54 18.94 -2.15 3.59
CA LYS A 54 20.12 -2.26 2.73
C LYS A 54 20.07 -1.28 1.55
N ILE A 55 18.90 -1.13 0.92
CA ILE A 55 18.67 -0.14 -0.14
C ILE A 55 18.85 1.28 0.42
N SER A 56 18.42 1.54 1.66
CA SER A 56 18.57 2.85 2.28
C SER A 56 20.02 3.27 2.44
N GLN A 57 20.95 2.33 2.64
CA GLN A 57 22.40 2.62 2.72
C GLN A 57 22.97 3.11 1.38
N GLN A 58 22.35 2.74 0.26
CA GLN A 58 22.78 3.07 -1.09
C GLN A 58 22.07 4.31 -1.67
N THR A 59 21.12 4.90 -0.91
CA THR A 59 20.28 6.01 -1.36
C THR A 59 20.29 7.17 -0.36
N ASN A 60 19.82 8.34 -0.79
CA ASN A 60 19.73 9.53 0.06
C ASN A 60 18.28 9.92 0.36
N TYR A 61 17.35 8.94 0.36
CA TYR A 61 15.96 9.20 0.70
C TYR A 61 15.75 9.32 2.21
N GLU A 62 14.74 10.08 2.61
CA GLU A 62 14.18 10.03 3.96
C GLU A 62 13.13 8.91 3.98
N TRP A 63 13.32 7.94 4.87
CA TRP A 63 12.45 6.79 5.02
C TRP A 63 11.51 6.99 6.20
N LEU A 64 10.22 6.84 5.96
CA LEU A 64 9.19 6.96 6.97
C LEU A 64 8.57 5.57 7.17
N ILE A 65 8.78 4.97 8.32
CA ILE A 65 8.23 3.64 8.65
C ILE A 65 6.92 3.86 9.41
N LYS A 66 5.81 3.40 8.83
CA LYS A 66 4.51 3.39 9.49
C LYS A 66 4.17 1.95 9.85
N PRO A 67 4.29 1.57 11.13
CA PRO A 67 3.83 0.28 11.62
C PRO A 67 2.35 0.06 11.34
N HIS A 68 1.92 -1.20 11.29
CA HIS A 68 0.50 -1.51 11.32
C HIS A 68 -0.07 -1.13 12.70
N PRO A 69 -1.31 -0.63 12.81
CA PRO A 69 -1.90 -0.25 14.09
C PRO A 69 -1.86 -1.36 15.14
N ASP A 70 -2.05 -2.62 14.73
CA ASP A 70 -2.05 -3.77 15.63
C ASP A 70 -0.65 -4.08 16.19
N ASP A 71 0.42 -3.65 15.52
CA ASP A 71 1.81 -3.87 15.95
C ASP A 71 2.41 -2.64 16.64
N GLU A 72 1.80 -1.46 16.52
CA GLU A 72 2.38 -0.19 17.01
C GLU A 72 2.71 -0.21 18.50
N PHE A 73 1.90 -0.91 19.29
CA PHE A 73 2.08 -0.99 20.74
C PHE A 73 2.86 -2.22 21.20
N ILE A 74 2.74 -3.33 20.47
CA ILE A 74 3.30 -4.63 20.86
C ILE A 74 4.76 -4.72 20.41
N GLU A 75 5.06 -4.18 19.22
CA GLU A 75 6.36 -4.35 18.56
C GLU A 75 7.19 -3.06 18.52
N GLN A 76 7.02 -2.17 19.52
CA GLN A 76 7.77 -0.90 19.58
C GLN A 76 9.28 -1.08 19.55
N ASN A 77 9.79 -2.07 20.28
CA ASN A 77 11.23 -2.38 20.31
C ASN A 77 11.70 -2.84 18.94
N TYR A 78 10.96 -3.73 18.28
CA TYR A 78 11.26 -4.21 16.95
C TYR A 78 11.39 -3.07 15.92
N PHE A 79 10.39 -2.17 15.87
CA PHE A 79 10.44 -1.05 14.91
C PHE A 79 11.53 -0.03 15.26
N SER A 80 11.85 0.15 16.54
CA SER A 80 12.95 1.00 16.97
C SER A 80 14.30 0.44 16.53
N GLU A 81 14.54 -0.87 16.70
CA GLU A 81 15.72 -1.55 16.21
C GLU A 81 15.80 -1.54 14.69
N MET A 82 14.68 -1.81 14.03
CA MET A 82 14.60 -1.77 12.55
C MET A 82 14.95 -0.40 12.01
N LYS A 83 14.40 0.69 12.60
CA LYS A 83 14.74 2.07 12.21
C LYS A 83 16.24 2.31 12.23
N ASN A 84 16.95 1.78 13.24
CA ASN A 84 18.40 1.98 13.38
C ASN A 84 19.23 1.30 12.28
N LYS A 85 18.65 0.35 11.54
CA LYS A 85 19.28 -0.28 10.38
C LYS A 85 19.20 0.60 9.11
N PHE A 86 18.31 1.59 9.06
CA PHE A 86 18.19 2.50 7.93
C PHE A 86 19.14 3.69 8.07
N LYS A 87 19.64 4.18 6.94
CA LYS A 87 20.52 5.36 6.89
C LYS A 87 19.84 6.64 7.40
N ASN A 88 18.56 6.84 7.05
CA ASN A 88 17.81 8.04 7.42
C ASN A 88 16.32 7.67 7.55
N ALA A 89 15.91 7.19 8.72
CA ALA A 89 14.54 6.77 8.94
C ALA A 89 13.90 7.41 10.17
N LYS A 90 12.57 7.55 10.11
CA LYS A 90 11.71 7.95 11.22
C LYS A 90 10.52 7.00 11.30
N ILE A 91 10.11 6.68 12.53
CA ILE A 91 8.88 5.94 12.78
C ILE A 91 7.73 6.94 12.85
N LEU A 92 6.64 6.65 12.16
CA LEU A 92 5.38 7.39 12.25
C LEU A 92 4.47 6.69 13.25
N SER A 93 4.33 7.28 14.43
CA SER A 93 3.39 6.82 15.47
C SER A 93 2.05 7.52 15.32
N GLU A 94 0.95 6.81 15.52
CA GLU A 94 -0.42 7.36 15.48
C GLU A 94 -0.72 8.33 16.63
N LYS A 95 0.10 8.33 17.68
CA LYS A 95 0.00 9.32 18.78
C LYS A 95 0.30 10.75 18.34
N LEU A 96 0.88 10.92 17.17
CA LEU A 96 1.22 12.24 16.63
C LEU A 96 0.15 12.68 15.64
N ASN A 97 -0.74 13.58 16.05
CA ASN A 97 -1.63 14.32 15.15
C ASN A 97 -0.81 15.21 14.21
N LYS A 98 -0.22 14.62 13.16
CA LYS A 98 0.66 15.34 12.23
C LYS A 98 0.22 15.12 10.78
N ILE A 99 0.35 16.19 10.01
CA ILE A 99 0.31 16.10 8.55
C ILE A 99 1.70 15.68 8.07
N VAL A 100 1.79 14.52 7.43
CA VAL A 100 3.03 13.99 6.87
C VAL A 100 2.97 14.07 5.36
N GLN A 101 3.95 14.76 4.76
CA GLN A 101 4.08 14.84 3.31
C GLN A 101 5.02 13.75 2.81
N VAL A 102 4.60 13.00 1.79
CA VAL A 102 5.38 11.92 1.18
C VAL A 102 5.34 12.03 -0.34
N ASP A 103 6.38 11.52 -0.99
CA ASP A 103 6.51 11.53 -2.45
C ASP A 103 6.13 10.18 -3.06
N LEU A 104 6.43 9.10 -2.34
CA LEU A 104 6.24 7.71 -2.72
C LEU A 104 5.84 6.90 -1.50
N ALA A 105 5.05 5.86 -1.70
CA ALA A 105 4.77 4.86 -0.67
C ALA A 105 5.07 3.45 -1.16
N LEU A 106 5.47 2.59 -0.23
CA LEU A 106 5.70 1.17 -0.43
C LEU A 106 4.73 0.39 0.43
N THR A 107 4.13 -0.64 -0.13
CA THR A 107 3.28 -1.60 0.58
C THR A 107 3.41 -2.96 -0.07
N CYS A 108 2.91 -4.01 0.57
CA CYS A 108 2.91 -5.34 -0.03
C CYS A 108 1.66 -5.54 -0.92
N PHE A 109 0.49 -5.55 -0.30
CA PHE A 109 -0.80 -5.80 -0.97
C PHE A 109 -1.99 -5.15 -0.24
N GLY A 110 -1.73 -4.24 0.69
CA GLY A 110 -2.74 -3.64 1.56
C GLY A 110 -3.59 -2.56 0.90
N THR A 111 -4.57 -2.05 1.67
CA THR A 111 -5.48 -0.99 1.25
C THR A 111 -4.76 0.30 0.87
N ALA A 112 -3.58 0.55 1.44
CA ALA A 112 -2.69 1.65 1.06
C ALA A 112 -2.41 1.68 -0.45
N GLY A 113 -2.44 0.51 -1.12
CA GLY A 113 -2.21 0.37 -2.56
C GLY A 113 -3.21 1.10 -3.45
N TYR A 114 -4.43 1.41 -2.97
CA TYR A 114 -5.42 2.21 -3.70
C TYR A 114 -5.83 3.50 -2.96
N GLU A 115 -5.72 3.56 -1.65
CA GLU A 115 -6.05 4.76 -0.87
C GLU A 115 -5.04 5.90 -1.07
N LEU A 116 -3.74 5.58 -1.10
CA LEU A 116 -2.69 6.57 -1.30
C LEU A 116 -2.64 7.08 -2.76
N PRO A 117 -2.79 6.24 -3.80
CA PRO A 117 -2.95 6.72 -5.16
C PRO A 117 -4.15 7.66 -5.36
N TYR A 118 -5.27 7.43 -4.67
CA TYR A 118 -6.39 8.37 -4.68
C TYR A 118 -5.99 9.77 -4.21
N LYS A 119 -5.09 9.86 -3.22
CA LYS A 119 -4.48 11.12 -2.75
C LYS A 119 -3.36 11.65 -3.68
N GLY A 120 -3.10 10.98 -4.79
CA GLY A 120 -2.07 11.35 -5.76
C GLY A 120 -0.65 10.92 -5.39
N ILE A 121 -0.48 10.05 -4.40
CA ILE A 121 0.82 9.50 -3.99
C ILE A 121 1.08 8.22 -4.80
N LYS A 122 2.22 8.14 -5.47
CA LYS A 122 2.62 6.92 -6.18
C LYS A 122 2.86 5.81 -5.17
N VAL A 123 2.44 4.58 -5.49
CA VAL A 123 2.65 3.40 -4.65
C VAL A 123 3.34 2.31 -5.46
N ILE A 124 4.36 1.68 -4.86
CA ILE A 124 4.96 0.46 -5.38
C ILE A 124 4.55 -0.70 -4.46
N ASN A 125 3.98 -1.74 -5.04
CA ASN A 125 3.66 -2.97 -4.32
C ASN A 125 4.86 -3.92 -4.34
N CYS A 126 5.09 -4.62 -3.22
CA CYS A 126 6.14 -5.63 -3.08
C CYS A 126 5.62 -7.05 -3.37
N SER A 127 4.63 -7.14 -4.26
CA SER A 127 4.03 -8.40 -4.71
C SER A 127 3.52 -8.22 -6.13
N LYS A 128 3.69 -9.21 -6.98
CA LYS A 128 3.13 -9.19 -8.33
C LYS A 128 1.66 -9.64 -8.37
N ASN A 129 1.16 -10.28 -7.31
CA ASN A 129 -0.21 -10.75 -7.22
C ASN A 129 -0.89 -10.15 -5.99
N HIS A 130 -1.72 -9.15 -6.20
CA HIS A 130 -2.49 -8.45 -5.19
C HIS A 130 -3.86 -8.07 -5.75
N PRO A 131 -4.87 -7.73 -4.94
CA PRO A 131 -6.25 -7.55 -5.39
C PRO A 131 -6.45 -6.54 -6.53
N HIS A 132 -5.54 -5.60 -6.70
CA HIS A 132 -5.62 -4.52 -7.69
C HIS A 132 -4.49 -4.56 -8.74
N LYS A 133 -3.90 -5.75 -9.00
CA LYS A 133 -2.73 -5.91 -9.90
C LYS A 133 -2.99 -5.51 -11.35
N ASP A 134 -4.23 -5.66 -11.80
CA ASP A 134 -4.62 -5.43 -13.20
C ASP A 134 -5.03 -3.95 -13.46
N TYR A 135 -4.90 -3.09 -12.45
CA TYR A 135 -5.22 -1.67 -12.54
C TYR A 135 -3.96 -0.78 -12.60
N ASN A 136 -4.05 0.32 -13.37
CA ASN A 136 -2.95 1.25 -13.60
C ASN A 136 -2.94 2.43 -12.61
N PHE A 137 -3.13 2.18 -11.34
CA PHE A 137 -3.05 3.21 -10.30
C PHE A 137 -1.94 2.96 -9.26
N CYS A 138 -1.31 1.80 -9.29
CA CYS A 138 -0.11 1.48 -8.52
C CYS A 138 0.93 0.80 -9.40
N ILE A 139 2.16 0.78 -8.94
CA ILE A 139 3.29 0.19 -9.65
C ILE A 139 3.47 -1.23 -9.13
N THR A 140 3.39 -2.20 -10.03
CA THR A 140 3.52 -3.63 -9.74
C THR A 140 4.74 -4.20 -10.47
N PRO A 141 5.90 -4.29 -9.79
CA PRO A 141 7.08 -4.94 -10.36
C PRO A 141 6.82 -6.41 -10.65
N LYS A 142 7.51 -6.96 -11.64
CA LYS A 142 7.35 -8.35 -12.07
C LYS A 142 8.02 -9.34 -11.11
N ASN A 143 9.08 -8.91 -10.44
CA ASN A 143 9.90 -9.71 -9.55
C ASN A 143 10.69 -8.84 -8.57
N LYS A 144 11.44 -9.48 -7.67
CA LYS A 144 12.28 -8.84 -6.64
C LYS A 144 13.34 -7.93 -7.26
N GLU A 145 14.00 -8.37 -8.33
CA GLU A 145 15.07 -7.64 -8.98
C GLU A 145 14.56 -6.33 -9.57
N GLU A 146 13.40 -6.34 -10.23
CA GLU A 146 12.78 -5.13 -10.76
C GLU A 146 12.35 -4.20 -9.62
N TYR A 147 11.79 -4.75 -8.54
CA TYR A 147 11.41 -3.98 -7.35
C TYR A 147 12.61 -3.23 -6.76
N GLU A 148 13.70 -3.92 -6.50
CA GLU A 148 14.92 -3.34 -5.93
C GLU A 148 15.57 -2.32 -6.88
N LYS A 149 15.61 -2.62 -8.18
CA LYS A 149 16.10 -1.69 -9.23
C LYS A 149 15.30 -0.39 -9.27
N LEU A 150 13.97 -0.47 -9.15
CA LEU A 150 13.12 0.72 -9.09
C LEU A 150 13.44 1.57 -7.86
N LEU A 151 13.66 0.95 -6.69
CA LEU A 151 13.97 1.66 -5.45
C LEU A 151 15.35 2.32 -5.48
N LEU A 152 16.32 1.73 -6.17
CA LEU A 152 17.64 2.32 -6.36
C LEU A 152 17.61 3.50 -7.36
N ASN A 153 16.66 3.53 -8.29
CA ASN A 153 16.53 4.59 -9.29
C ASN A 153 15.07 5.04 -9.50
N LEU A 154 14.55 5.83 -8.58
CA LEU A 154 13.18 6.35 -8.62
C LEU A 154 12.90 7.35 -9.77
N ASN A 155 13.95 7.79 -10.50
CA ASN A 155 13.76 8.58 -11.72
C ASN A 155 12.98 7.81 -12.79
N LEU A 156 13.06 6.48 -12.79
CA LEU A 156 12.26 5.62 -13.68
C LEU A 156 10.76 5.83 -13.53
N LEU A 157 10.32 6.32 -12.36
CA LEU A 157 8.92 6.56 -12.06
C LEU A 157 8.41 7.93 -12.53
N LYS A 158 9.27 8.81 -13.08
CA LYS A 158 8.85 10.18 -13.48
C LYS A 158 7.68 10.16 -14.47
N LYS A 159 7.68 9.24 -15.42
CA LYS A 159 6.66 9.11 -16.46
C LYS A 159 5.38 8.39 -15.99
N TYR A 160 5.42 7.72 -14.84
CA TYR A 160 4.26 7.00 -14.33
C TYR A 160 3.15 7.96 -13.90
N LYS A 161 1.95 7.74 -14.45
CA LYS A 161 0.73 8.52 -14.14
C LYS A 161 -0.29 7.61 -13.46
N ILE A 162 -0.85 8.10 -12.35
CA ILE A 162 -1.91 7.40 -11.62
C ILE A 162 -3.22 7.55 -12.38
N ASN A 163 -3.86 6.44 -12.74
CA ASN A 163 -5.20 6.45 -13.32
C ASN A 163 -6.26 6.51 -12.19
N LYS A 164 -6.75 7.71 -11.90
CA LYS A 164 -7.73 7.91 -10.82
C LYS A 164 -9.09 7.30 -11.10
N LEU A 165 -9.49 7.19 -12.36
CA LEU A 165 -10.77 6.59 -12.73
C LEU A 165 -10.78 5.11 -12.33
N GLN A 166 -9.69 4.40 -12.61
CA GLN A 166 -9.55 2.99 -12.23
C GLN A 166 -9.53 2.77 -10.71
N ILE A 167 -9.09 3.77 -9.92
CA ILE A 167 -9.20 3.66 -8.45
C ILE A 167 -10.66 3.66 -8.02
N LEU A 168 -11.47 4.53 -8.61
CA LEU A 168 -12.90 4.61 -8.31
C LEU A 168 -13.64 3.35 -8.76
N GLU A 169 -13.30 2.83 -9.94
CA GLU A 169 -13.82 1.57 -10.47
C GLU A 169 -13.49 0.39 -9.54
N PHE A 170 -12.20 0.22 -9.18
CA PHE A 170 -11.77 -0.81 -8.24
C PHE A 170 -12.51 -0.71 -6.89
N TYR A 171 -12.61 0.52 -6.36
CA TYR A 171 -13.29 0.73 -5.08
C TYR A 171 -14.79 0.41 -5.16
N TYR A 172 -15.43 0.79 -6.25
CA TYR A 172 -16.85 0.48 -6.50
C TYR A 172 -17.08 -1.03 -6.56
N ILE A 173 -16.26 -1.74 -7.34
CA ILE A 173 -16.33 -3.21 -7.46
C ILE A 173 -16.06 -3.86 -6.11
N LYS A 174 -14.99 -3.47 -5.43
CA LYS A 174 -14.65 -4.01 -4.12
C LYS A 174 -15.80 -3.85 -3.12
N ARG A 175 -16.42 -2.67 -3.08
CA ARG A 175 -17.49 -2.37 -2.11
C ARG A 175 -18.79 -3.08 -2.42
N ASN A 176 -19.16 -3.17 -3.67
CA ASN A 176 -20.51 -3.63 -4.05
C ASN A 176 -20.54 -5.11 -4.43
N TYR A 177 -19.43 -5.71 -4.82
CA TYR A 177 -19.39 -7.08 -5.30
C TYR A 177 -18.53 -8.03 -4.46
N LEU A 178 -17.41 -7.56 -3.88
CA LEU A 178 -16.54 -8.43 -3.08
C LEU A 178 -17.01 -8.59 -1.62
N TYR A 179 -17.85 -7.68 -1.13
CA TYR A 179 -18.50 -7.77 0.19
C TYR A 179 -19.95 -8.28 0.12
N VAL A 180 -20.33 -8.90 -0.99
CA VAL A 180 -21.62 -9.61 -1.06
C VAL A 180 -21.53 -10.79 -0.10
N ASP A 181 -22.43 -10.82 0.88
CA ASP A 181 -22.56 -11.94 1.78
C ASP A 181 -23.00 -13.18 1.00
N TRP A 182 -22.08 -14.08 0.80
CA TRP A 182 -22.32 -15.34 0.09
C TRP A 182 -23.42 -16.18 0.75
N MET A 183 -23.70 -16.00 2.04
CA MET A 183 -24.83 -16.62 2.72
C MET A 183 -26.16 -16.03 2.24
N GLN A 184 -26.26 -14.71 2.09
CA GLN A 184 -27.46 -14.07 1.54
C GLN A 184 -27.72 -14.50 0.08
N LEU A 185 -26.68 -14.70 -0.72
CA LEU A 185 -26.82 -15.24 -2.07
C LEU A 185 -27.34 -16.69 -2.08
N LYS A 186 -26.97 -17.50 -1.10
CA LYS A 186 -27.49 -18.87 -0.94
C LYS A 186 -28.93 -18.91 -0.44
N LEU A 187 -29.33 -17.96 0.42
CA LEU A 187 -30.68 -17.87 1.00
C LEU A 187 -31.69 -17.26 0.03
N ASN A 188 -31.27 -16.31 -0.80
CA ASN A 188 -32.13 -15.66 -1.79
C ASN A 188 -32.02 -16.33 -3.16
N LYS A 189 -32.46 -17.58 -3.29
CA LYS A 189 -32.54 -18.32 -4.58
C LYS A 189 -33.41 -17.64 -5.65
N THR A 190 -34.06 -16.53 -5.35
CA THR A 190 -34.98 -15.80 -6.24
C THR A 190 -34.49 -14.41 -6.63
N LEU A 191 -33.32 -13.99 -6.19
CA LEU A 191 -32.75 -12.73 -6.70
C LEU A 191 -32.09 -13.00 -8.05
N ASP A 192 -32.73 -12.49 -9.06
CA ASP A 192 -32.17 -12.40 -10.40
C ASP A 192 -30.97 -11.45 -10.38
N ILE A 193 -29.80 -12.03 -10.06
CA ILE A 193 -28.53 -11.31 -9.94
C ILE A 193 -28.23 -10.61 -11.26
N ASN A 194 -28.64 -11.22 -12.38
CA ASN A 194 -28.44 -10.67 -13.72
C ASN A 194 -29.22 -9.35 -13.91
N ASP A 195 -30.43 -9.24 -13.42
CA ASP A 195 -31.24 -8.04 -13.56
C ASP A 195 -30.71 -6.83 -12.76
N LYS A 196 -30.13 -7.06 -11.59
CA LYS A 196 -29.51 -5.98 -10.79
C LYS A 196 -28.14 -5.55 -11.29
N ILE A 197 -27.35 -6.49 -11.80
CA ILE A 197 -26.04 -6.18 -12.38
C ILE A 197 -26.23 -5.41 -13.68
N ILE A 198 -27.14 -5.88 -14.56
CA ILE A 198 -27.37 -5.25 -15.88
C ILE A 198 -28.03 -3.88 -15.75
N LYS A 199 -29.01 -3.68 -14.87
CA LYS A 199 -29.68 -2.37 -14.67
C LYS A 199 -28.80 -1.28 -14.08
N ASN A 200 -27.65 -1.59 -13.50
CA ASN A 200 -26.71 -0.59 -12.96
C ASN A 200 -25.54 -0.30 -13.92
N TYR A 201 -25.45 -0.98 -15.06
CA TYR A 201 -24.39 -0.76 -16.07
C TYR A 201 -24.88 -0.07 -17.36
N TYR A 202 -26.18 0.15 -17.48
CA TYR A 202 -26.83 0.91 -18.55
C TYR A 202 -27.77 1.95 -17.91
#